data_2f2ade5ad826422053092a3d6fe134c9
#
_entry.id   2f2ade5ad826422053092a3d6fe134c9
#
_cell.length_a   1.000
_cell.length_b   1.000
_cell.length_c   1.000
_cell.angle_alpha   90.00
_cell.angle_beta   90.00
_cell.angle_gamma   90.00
#
_symmetry.space_group_name_H-M   'P 1'
#
loop_
_entity.id
_entity.type
_entity.pdbx_description
1 polymer ?
#
loop_
_entity_poly.entity_id
_entity_poly.type
_entity_poly.pdbx_seq_one_letter_code
_entity_poly.pdbx_strand_id
1 'polypeptide(L)'
;MSWFYKKETLIRTICFMSFFVAINVVCSFLTTVLPLLSIVLIIFLPLTSAIVEVMCKDRWFPIYAVATIGLSIVVSLSSIDFTIFYIVPSIFTGYIFGLFSKRNLPNMFAIFFATIIQTLLSFAFIPLIQLITGSNLIDVFAKILKISDRFWFDSMILLLFFGIALIQIILSFIVVQNELNKFGQKSECKFNQERIAAFSTLGSIVVSVIFSFFYLPVSNLFVGVSFFFGIYVVIFQALDRNRNCLIADGVSLLIGIILYAALNKYLSDGNDFILFSFIPGLISIVSICYSFLKKSE
;
A
#
# COMPACT_ATOMS: atom_id res chain seq x y z
N MET A 1 -0.46 -21.48 23.85
CA MET A 1 -0.20 -21.58 22.39
C MET A 1 1.29 -21.78 22.03
N SER A 2 2.05 -22.52 22.86
CA SER A 2 3.48 -22.80 22.68
C SER A 2 3.78 -23.91 21.64
N TRP A 3 2.76 -24.41 20.97
CA TRP A 3 2.89 -25.59 20.11
C TRP A 3 3.55 -25.31 18.75
N PHE A 4 3.45 -24.08 18.27
CA PHE A 4 4.00 -23.67 16.96
C PHE A 4 5.47 -23.25 17.03
N TYR A 5 5.98 -22.83 18.17
CA TYR A 5 7.30 -22.20 18.33
C TYR A 5 8.46 -23.17 18.62
N LYS A 6 8.24 -24.47 18.81
CA LYS A 6 9.30 -25.41 19.22
C LYS A 6 9.56 -26.52 18.20
N LYS A 7 10.70 -26.44 17.58
CA LYS A 7 11.37 -27.39 16.64
C LYS A 7 10.84 -27.32 15.20
N GLU A 8 11.46 -26.45 14.43
CA GLU A 8 11.42 -26.47 12.99
C GLU A 8 12.15 -27.71 12.45
N THR A 9 11.47 -28.82 12.37
CA THR A 9 11.91 -29.88 11.46
C THR A 9 11.57 -29.44 10.03
N LEU A 10 12.49 -29.65 9.09
CA LEU A 10 12.31 -29.31 7.68
C LEU A 10 10.97 -29.83 7.14
N ILE A 11 10.63 -31.08 7.48
CA ILE A 11 9.39 -31.73 7.06
C ILE A 11 8.15 -30.95 7.52
N ARG A 12 8.12 -30.50 8.77
CA ARG A 12 6.98 -29.75 9.30
C ARG A 12 6.82 -28.40 8.60
N THR A 13 7.93 -27.70 8.33
CA THR A 13 7.92 -26.42 7.59
C THR A 13 7.38 -26.62 6.17
N ILE A 14 7.83 -27.67 5.47
CA ILE A 14 7.35 -27.98 4.11
C ILE A 14 5.86 -28.31 4.14
N CYS A 15 5.39 -29.17 5.03
CA CYS A 15 3.97 -29.52 5.13
C CYS A 15 3.10 -28.28 5.42
N PHE A 16 3.57 -27.41 6.31
CA PHE A 16 2.88 -26.17 6.64
C PHE A 16 2.79 -25.23 5.44
N MET A 17 3.89 -24.98 4.74
CA MET A 17 3.91 -24.14 3.53
C MET A 17 3.03 -24.75 2.42
N SER A 18 3.10 -26.07 2.19
CA SER A 18 2.30 -26.76 1.18
C SER A 18 0.80 -26.62 1.41
N PHE A 19 0.36 -26.60 2.67
CA PHE A 19 -1.04 -26.36 3.02
C PHE A 19 -1.49 -24.96 2.56
N PHE A 20 -0.69 -23.90 2.81
CA PHE A 20 -1.03 -22.55 2.36
C PHE A 20 -0.86 -22.35 0.87
N VAL A 21 0.09 -23.04 0.23
CA VAL A 21 0.17 -23.10 -1.24
C VAL A 21 -1.12 -23.68 -1.82
N ALA A 22 -1.61 -24.81 -1.27
CA ALA A 22 -2.86 -25.43 -1.72
C ALA A 22 -4.06 -24.49 -1.57
N ILE A 23 -4.17 -23.76 -0.46
CA ILE A 23 -5.23 -22.75 -0.28
C ILE A 23 -5.17 -21.68 -1.39
N ASN A 24 -4.00 -21.12 -1.67
CA ASN A 24 -3.86 -20.09 -2.72
C ASN A 24 -4.18 -20.65 -4.12
N VAL A 25 -3.79 -21.88 -4.41
CA VAL A 25 -4.10 -22.54 -5.69
C VAL A 25 -5.62 -22.78 -5.82
N VAL A 26 -6.29 -23.22 -4.76
CA VAL A 26 -7.75 -23.34 -4.73
C VAL A 26 -8.42 -21.99 -4.91
N CYS A 27 -7.94 -20.94 -4.25
CA CYS A 27 -8.44 -19.58 -4.45
C CYS A 27 -8.25 -19.13 -5.90
N SER A 28 -7.10 -19.40 -6.50
CA SER A 28 -6.83 -19.12 -7.92
C SER A 28 -7.82 -19.84 -8.85
N PHE A 29 -8.10 -21.11 -8.58
CA PHE A 29 -9.10 -21.88 -9.33
C PHE A 29 -10.51 -21.29 -9.16
N LEU A 30 -10.90 -20.97 -7.94
CA LEU A 30 -12.23 -20.41 -7.65
C LEU A 30 -12.48 -19.09 -8.40
N THR A 31 -11.46 -18.26 -8.59
CA THR A 31 -11.60 -17.00 -9.33
C THR A 31 -11.80 -17.21 -10.83
N THR A 32 -11.29 -18.31 -11.38
CA THR A 32 -11.55 -18.66 -12.80
C THR A 32 -13.01 -19.07 -13.02
N VAL A 33 -13.61 -19.74 -12.04
CA VAL A 33 -15.00 -20.22 -12.12
C VAL A 33 -16.01 -19.16 -11.69
N LEU A 34 -15.67 -18.35 -10.69
CA LEU A 34 -16.50 -17.33 -10.08
C LEU A 34 -15.79 -15.97 -10.02
N PRO A 35 -15.76 -15.19 -11.13
CA PRO A 35 -15.02 -13.93 -11.20
C PRO A 35 -15.39 -12.91 -10.10
N LEU A 36 -16.66 -12.86 -9.67
CA LEU A 36 -17.12 -11.96 -8.59
C LEU A 36 -16.47 -12.28 -7.24
N LEU A 37 -16.09 -13.53 -7.01
CA LEU A 37 -15.41 -13.95 -5.79
C LEU A 37 -13.98 -13.37 -5.70
N SER A 38 -13.39 -12.98 -6.83
CA SER A 38 -12.06 -12.39 -6.88
C SER A 38 -11.95 -11.15 -5.99
N ILE A 39 -12.97 -10.29 -5.95
CA ILE A 39 -12.98 -9.06 -5.16
C ILE A 39 -12.80 -9.36 -3.66
N VAL A 40 -13.44 -10.41 -3.18
CA VAL A 40 -13.33 -10.84 -1.78
C VAL A 40 -12.00 -11.52 -1.53
N LEU A 41 -11.60 -12.43 -2.41
CA LEU A 41 -10.36 -13.21 -2.26
C LEU A 41 -9.10 -12.32 -2.29
N ILE A 42 -9.09 -11.24 -3.06
CA ILE A 42 -7.99 -10.27 -3.11
C ILE A 42 -7.65 -9.72 -1.70
N ILE A 43 -8.66 -9.51 -0.85
CA ILE A 43 -8.47 -9.01 0.51
C ILE A 43 -7.85 -10.09 1.42
N PHE A 44 -8.20 -11.35 1.20
CA PHE A 44 -7.78 -12.47 2.06
C PHE A 44 -6.47 -13.14 1.61
N LEU A 45 -6.11 -13.05 0.34
CA LEU A 45 -4.90 -13.69 -0.21
C LEU A 45 -3.60 -13.30 0.52
N PRO A 46 -3.37 -12.02 0.93
CA PRO A 46 -2.16 -11.66 1.67
C PRO A 46 -2.03 -12.35 3.03
N LEU A 47 -3.16 -12.81 3.63
CA LEU A 47 -3.16 -13.47 4.92
C LEU A 47 -2.33 -14.75 4.92
N THR A 48 -2.46 -15.59 3.89
CA THR A 48 -1.73 -16.85 3.78
C THR A 48 -0.22 -16.63 3.79
N SER A 49 0.23 -15.66 3.01
CA SER A 49 1.65 -15.29 2.91
C SER A 49 2.18 -14.65 4.19
N ALA A 50 1.36 -13.82 4.86
CA ALA A 50 1.73 -13.22 6.13
C ALA A 50 1.88 -14.27 7.24
N ILE A 51 0.99 -15.27 7.31
CA ILE A 51 1.09 -16.37 8.25
C ILE A 51 2.35 -17.21 8.00
N VAL A 52 2.64 -17.52 6.74
CA VAL A 52 3.86 -18.29 6.38
C VAL A 52 5.11 -17.52 6.79
N GLU A 53 5.19 -16.20 6.53
CA GLU A 53 6.33 -15.38 6.92
C GLU A 53 6.51 -15.31 8.44
N VAL A 54 5.43 -15.18 9.20
CA VAL A 54 5.49 -15.10 10.67
C VAL A 54 5.89 -16.46 11.28
N MET A 55 5.38 -17.55 10.75
CA MET A 55 5.53 -18.89 11.33
C MET A 55 6.77 -19.65 10.85
N CYS A 56 7.30 -19.30 9.67
CA CYS A 56 8.49 -19.93 9.09
C CYS A 56 9.71 -19.01 9.18
N LYS A 57 10.91 -19.56 8.87
CA LYS A 57 12.11 -18.75 8.71
C LYS A 57 12.10 -18.04 7.38
N ASP A 58 12.55 -16.80 7.35
CA ASP A 58 12.56 -15.90 6.16
C ASP A 58 13.17 -16.60 4.92
N ARG A 59 14.17 -17.46 5.12
CA ARG A 59 14.84 -18.22 4.03
C ARG A 59 13.93 -19.17 3.26
N TRP A 60 12.80 -19.61 3.84
CA TRP A 60 11.87 -20.54 3.21
C TRP A 60 10.76 -19.84 2.43
N PHE A 61 10.56 -18.54 2.69
CA PHE A 61 9.53 -17.76 2.01
C PHE A 61 9.68 -17.75 0.48
N PRO A 62 10.88 -17.58 -0.11
CA PRO A 62 11.03 -17.61 -1.59
C PRO A 62 10.56 -18.93 -2.19
N ILE A 63 10.78 -20.08 -1.52
CA ILE A 63 10.31 -21.39 -1.99
C ILE A 63 8.78 -21.45 -1.99
N TYR A 64 8.15 -20.96 -0.91
CA TYR A 64 6.70 -20.83 -0.85
C TYR A 64 6.16 -19.93 -1.98
N ALA A 65 6.78 -18.77 -2.20
CA ALA A 65 6.35 -17.81 -3.22
C ALA A 65 6.43 -18.44 -4.63
N VAL A 66 7.56 -19.05 -4.99
CA VAL A 66 7.75 -19.70 -6.29
C VAL A 66 6.76 -20.84 -6.49
N ALA A 67 6.56 -21.68 -5.48
CA ALA A 67 5.59 -22.79 -5.55
C ALA A 67 4.16 -22.29 -5.73
N THR A 68 3.77 -21.24 -4.98
CA THR A 68 2.43 -20.65 -5.06
C THR A 68 2.19 -20.04 -6.44
N ILE A 69 3.11 -19.21 -6.93
CA ILE A 69 2.99 -18.57 -8.24
C ILE A 69 2.94 -19.61 -9.35
N GLY A 70 3.89 -20.56 -9.36
CA GLY A 70 3.99 -21.57 -10.39
C GLY A 70 2.75 -22.46 -10.48
N LEU A 71 2.26 -22.97 -9.35
CA LEU A 71 1.06 -23.81 -9.33
C LEU A 71 -0.22 -23.00 -9.65
N SER A 72 -0.30 -21.74 -9.17
CA SER A 72 -1.44 -20.88 -9.52
C SER A 72 -1.50 -20.59 -11.03
N ILE A 73 -0.37 -20.33 -11.68
CA ILE A 73 -0.32 -20.14 -13.14
C ILE A 73 -0.81 -21.40 -13.88
N VAL A 74 -0.36 -22.58 -13.46
CA VAL A 74 -0.76 -23.84 -14.10
C VAL A 74 -2.27 -24.07 -13.98
N VAL A 75 -2.86 -23.78 -12.81
CA VAL A 75 -4.29 -24.03 -12.56
C VAL A 75 -5.18 -22.95 -13.19
N SER A 76 -4.69 -21.71 -13.29
CA SER A 76 -5.44 -20.57 -13.83
C SER A 76 -4.99 -20.15 -15.23
N LEU A 77 -4.57 -21.08 -16.08
CA LEU A 77 -4.11 -20.77 -17.46
C LEU A 77 -5.15 -19.99 -18.29
N SER A 78 -6.44 -20.22 -18.06
CA SER A 78 -7.53 -19.49 -18.73
C SER A 78 -7.73 -18.04 -18.22
N SER A 79 -7.19 -17.71 -17.05
CA SER A 79 -7.25 -16.38 -16.40
C SER A 79 -5.90 -16.02 -15.77
N ILE A 80 -4.84 -16.14 -16.55
CA ILE A 80 -3.47 -15.87 -16.14
C ILE A 80 -3.29 -14.42 -15.67
N ASP A 81 -4.07 -13.49 -16.21
CA ASP A 81 -4.19 -12.10 -15.78
C ASP A 81 -4.53 -11.99 -14.30
N PHE A 82 -5.46 -12.80 -13.79
CA PHE A 82 -5.78 -12.84 -12.37
C PHE A 82 -4.58 -13.23 -11.52
N THR A 83 -3.85 -14.27 -11.89
CA THR A 83 -2.66 -14.72 -11.15
C THR A 83 -1.60 -13.62 -11.11
N ILE A 84 -1.35 -12.99 -12.24
CA ILE A 84 -0.32 -11.94 -12.35
C ILE A 84 -0.73 -10.68 -11.56
N PHE A 85 -1.98 -10.22 -11.69
CA PHE A 85 -2.41 -8.96 -11.05
C PHE A 85 -2.74 -9.09 -9.58
N TYR A 86 -3.14 -10.27 -9.11
CA TYR A 86 -3.67 -10.41 -7.75
C TYR A 86 -2.87 -11.37 -6.89
N ILE A 87 -2.51 -12.55 -7.39
CA ILE A 87 -1.78 -13.53 -6.58
C ILE A 87 -0.34 -13.07 -6.35
N VAL A 88 0.36 -12.65 -7.40
CA VAL A 88 1.76 -12.21 -7.26
C VAL A 88 1.87 -11.01 -6.32
N PRO A 89 1.13 -9.90 -6.49
CA PRO A 89 1.19 -8.79 -5.54
C PRO A 89 0.75 -9.18 -4.12
N SER A 90 -0.25 -10.06 -3.98
CA SER A 90 -0.72 -10.52 -2.66
C SER A 90 0.35 -11.28 -1.87
N ILE A 91 1.18 -12.08 -2.54
CA ILE A 91 2.30 -12.78 -1.90
C ILE A 91 3.30 -11.76 -1.34
N PHE A 92 3.68 -10.75 -2.13
CA PHE A 92 4.59 -9.70 -1.66
C PHE A 92 3.99 -8.85 -0.55
N THR A 93 2.71 -8.49 -0.67
CA THR A 93 1.97 -7.77 0.36
C THR A 93 1.95 -8.55 1.67
N GLY A 94 1.60 -9.83 1.63
CA GLY A 94 1.57 -10.70 2.80
C GLY A 94 2.97 -10.88 3.42
N TYR A 95 4.01 -10.98 2.60
CA TYR A 95 5.40 -11.00 3.08
C TYR A 95 5.73 -9.74 3.88
N ILE A 96 5.41 -8.56 3.34
CA ILE A 96 5.66 -7.29 4.03
C ILE A 96 4.91 -7.24 5.36
N PHE A 97 3.63 -7.59 5.37
CA PHE A 97 2.82 -7.61 6.60
C PHE A 97 3.38 -8.56 7.65
N GLY A 98 3.75 -9.78 7.24
CA GLY A 98 4.39 -10.77 8.11
C GLY A 98 5.72 -10.28 8.67
N LEU A 99 6.59 -9.74 7.82
CA LEU A 99 7.91 -9.23 8.18
C LEU A 99 7.81 -8.06 9.18
N PHE A 100 6.91 -7.09 8.92
CA PHE A 100 6.71 -5.94 9.79
C PHE A 100 6.12 -6.35 11.15
N SER A 101 5.15 -7.26 11.16
CA SER A 101 4.59 -7.83 12.38
C SER A 101 5.66 -8.58 13.19
N LYS A 102 6.46 -9.43 12.54
CA LYS A 102 7.54 -10.20 13.16
C LYS A 102 8.63 -9.33 13.78
N ARG A 103 8.94 -8.19 13.16
CA ARG A 103 9.97 -7.25 13.61
C ARG A 103 9.44 -6.11 14.47
N ASN A 104 8.15 -6.07 14.80
CA ASN A 104 7.48 -4.99 15.54
C ASN A 104 7.75 -3.59 14.94
N LEU A 105 7.71 -3.49 13.61
CA LEU A 105 7.89 -2.24 12.89
C LEU A 105 6.56 -1.47 12.79
N PRO A 106 6.61 -0.12 12.56
CA PRO A 106 5.39 0.69 12.46
C PRO A 106 4.45 0.21 11.35
N ASN A 107 3.19 0.00 11.69
CA ASN A 107 2.16 -0.49 10.77
C ASN A 107 1.96 0.42 9.55
N MET A 108 2.12 1.74 9.71
CA MET A 108 2.01 2.69 8.60
C MET A 108 3.02 2.40 7.49
N PHE A 109 4.25 2.00 7.83
CA PHE A 109 5.25 1.63 6.83
C PHE A 109 4.94 0.29 6.18
N ALA A 110 4.34 -0.67 6.91
CA ALA A 110 3.87 -1.91 6.32
C ALA A 110 2.85 -1.62 5.21
N ILE A 111 1.85 -0.77 5.49
CA ILE A 111 0.84 -0.34 4.51
C ILE A 111 1.50 0.43 3.37
N PHE A 112 2.38 1.39 3.67
CA PHE A 112 3.08 2.18 2.66
C PHE A 112 3.89 1.32 1.69
N PHE A 113 4.82 0.48 2.20
CA PHE A 113 5.65 -0.36 1.35
C PHE A 113 4.85 -1.38 0.56
N ALA A 114 3.82 -1.98 1.17
CA ALA A 114 2.92 -2.88 0.47
C ALA A 114 2.18 -2.17 -0.68
N THR A 115 1.68 -0.95 -0.44
CA THR A 115 0.99 -0.15 -1.46
C THR A 115 1.93 0.23 -2.60
N ILE A 116 3.14 0.71 -2.31
CA ILE A 116 4.13 1.05 -3.34
C ILE A 116 4.49 -0.18 -4.18
N ILE A 117 4.81 -1.30 -3.55
CA ILE A 117 5.18 -2.52 -4.27
C ILE A 117 4.01 -3.01 -5.12
N GLN A 118 2.79 -3.01 -4.59
CA GLN A 118 1.61 -3.40 -5.37
C GLN A 118 1.37 -2.46 -6.55
N THR A 119 1.51 -1.14 -6.37
CA THR A 119 1.38 -0.16 -7.44
C THR A 119 2.42 -0.40 -8.55
N LEU A 120 3.68 -0.59 -8.17
CA LEU A 120 4.77 -0.84 -9.12
C LEU A 120 4.59 -2.15 -9.87
N LEU A 121 4.20 -3.23 -9.17
CA LEU A 121 3.93 -4.53 -9.81
C LEU A 121 2.73 -4.45 -10.76
N SER A 122 1.64 -3.81 -10.34
CA SER A 122 0.47 -3.63 -11.20
C SER A 122 0.83 -2.87 -12.46
N PHE A 123 1.61 -1.79 -12.34
CA PHE A 123 2.06 -1.00 -13.49
C PHE A 123 3.03 -1.79 -14.39
N ALA A 124 3.96 -2.54 -13.82
CA ALA A 124 4.91 -3.38 -14.56
C ALA A 124 4.23 -4.54 -15.29
N PHE A 125 3.09 -5.04 -14.78
CA PHE A 125 2.36 -6.13 -15.40
C PHE A 125 1.46 -5.70 -16.57
N ILE A 126 1.14 -4.41 -16.72
CA ILE A 126 0.33 -3.88 -17.83
C ILE A 126 0.90 -4.30 -19.19
N PRO A 127 2.19 -4.04 -19.53
CA PRO A 127 2.75 -4.46 -20.82
C PRO A 127 2.80 -5.98 -20.97
N LEU A 128 2.99 -6.75 -19.89
CA LEU A 128 2.98 -8.19 -19.93
C LEU A 128 1.60 -8.73 -20.35
N ILE A 129 0.53 -8.17 -19.78
CA ILE A 129 -0.83 -8.58 -20.13
C ILE A 129 -1.20 -8.12 -21.53
N GLN A 130 -0.76 -6.93 -21.92
CA GLN A 130 -0.94 -6.48 -23.31
C GLN A 130 -0.32 -7.46 -24.32
N LEU A 131 0.84 -8.04 -24.01
CA LEU A 131 1.46 -9.07 -24.84
C LEU A 131 0.65 -10.37 -24.90
N ILE A 132 0.00 -10.75 -23.79
CA ILE A 132 -0.78 -11.99 -23.69
C ILE A 132 -2.18 -11.84 -24.31
N THR A 133 -2.86 -10.74 -24.02
CA THR A 133 -4.28 -10.53 -24.39
C THR A 133 -4.46 -9.71 -25.67
N GLY A 134 -3.41 -9.01 -26.13
CA GLY A 134 -3.49 -8.07 -27.26
C GLY A 134 -4.25 -6.78 -26.93
N SER A 135 -4.77 -6.61 -25.72
CA SER A 135 -5.56 -5.44 -25.30
C SER A 135 -4.71 -4.45 -24.53
N ASN A 136 -4.83 -3.15 -24.89
CA ASN A 136 -4.19 -2.09 -24.10
C ASN A 136 -5.05 -1.74 -22.89
N LEU A 137 -4.65 -2.21 -21.70
CA LEU A 137 -5.38 -1.99 -20.46
C LEU A 137 -5.50 -0.50 -20.12
N ILE A 138 -4.47 0.32 -20.41
CA ILE A 138 -4.49 1.75 -20.17
C ILE A 138 -5.64 2.40 -20.95
N ASP A 139 -5.81 2.03 -22.22
CA ASP A 139 -6.91 2.54 -23.05
C ASP A 139 -8.29 2.05 -22.56
N VAL A 140 -8.35 0.83 -22.05
CA VAL A 140 -9.57 0.29 -21.44
C VAL A 140 -9.94 1.11 -20.18
N PHE A 141 -8.99 1.38 -19.30
CA PHE A 141 -9.21 2.22 -18.12
C PHE A 141 -9.64 3.65 -18.50
N ALA A 142 -8.97 4.28 -19.47
CA ALA A 142 -9.33 5.62 -19.95
C ALA A 142 -10.77 5.66 -20.46
N LYS A 143 -11.18 4.64 -21.23
CA LYS A 143 -12.57 4.50 -21.73
C LYS A 143 -13.59 4.31 -20.61
N ILE A 144 -13.30 3.46 -19.61
CA ILE A 144 -14.19 3.23 -18.47
C ILE A 144 -14.38 4.52 -17.67
N LEU A 145 -13.30 5.27 -17.45
CA LEU A 145 -13.33 6.55 -16.71
C LEU A 145 -13.84 7.71 -17.57
N LYS A 146 -14.09 7.49 -18.87
CA LYS A 146 -14.53 8.52 -19.84
C LYS A 146 -13.61 9.75 -19.90
N ILE A 147 -12.32 9.53 -19.73
CA ILE A 147 -11.32 10.59 -19.77
C ILE A 147 -10.90 10.82 -21.24
N SER A 148 -11.13 12.04 -21.74
CA SER A 148 -10.80 12.44 -23.11
C SER A 148 -9.37 12.98 -23.22
N ASP A 149 -8.85 13.58 -22.15
CA ASP A 149 -7.50 14.16 -22.12
C ASP A 149 -6.47 13.08 -21.77
N ARG A 150 -5.74 12.63 -22.80
CA ARG A 150 -4.72 11.60 -22.69
C ARG A 150 -3.53 12.04 -21.84
N PHE A 151 -3.08 13.28 -21.99
CA PHE A 151 -1.93 13.81 -21.24
C PHE A 151 -2.23 13.84 -19.73
N TRP A 152 -3.39 14.33 -19.37
CA TRP A 152 -3.83 14.34 -17.97
C TRP A 152 -3.92 12.91 -17.39
N PHE A 153 -4.52 11.99 -18.17
CA PHE A 153 -4.65 10.59 -17.74
C PHE A 153 -3.29 9.92 -17.53
N ASP A 154 -2.37 10.05 -18.51
CA ASP A 154 -1.03 9.45 -18.41
C ASP A 154 -0.23 10.03 -17.24
N SER A 155 -0.45 11.30 -16.88
CA SER A 155 0.18 11.92 -15.71
C SER A 155 -0.38 11.45 -14.38
N MET A 156 -1.65 11.02 -14.33
CA MET A 156 -2.35 10.60 -13.10
C MET A 156 -2.41 9.09 -12.90
N ILE A 157 -2.00 8.30 -13.89
CA ILE A 157 -2.21 6.85 -13.89
C ILE A 157 -1.56 6.15 -12.69
N LEU A 158 -0.33 6.51 -12.32
CA LEU A 158 0.36 5.95 -11.17
C LEU A 158 -0.35 6.28 -9.86
N LEU A 159 -0.87 7.50 -9.74
CA LEU A 159 -1.66 7.92 -8.59
C LEU A 159 -2.97 7.14 -8.49
N LEU A 160 -3.65 6.89 -9.62
CA LEU A 160 -4.87 6.07 -9.65
C LEU A 160 -4.59 4.63 -9.18
N PHE A 161 -3.53 4.00 -9.70
CA PHE A 161 -3.12 2.67 -9.23
C PHE A 161 -2.73 2.67 -7.76
N PHE A 162 -2.04 3.70 -7.29
CA PHE A 162 -1.70 3.87 -5.88
C PHE A 162 -2.95 3.97 -5.01
N GLY A 163 -3.95 4.77 -5.42
CA GLY A 163 -5.21 4.91 -4.67
C GLY A 163 -6.00 3.60 -4.58
N ILE A 164 -6.12 2.87 -5.69
CA ILE A 164 -6.79 1.56 -5.72
C ILE A 164 -6.03 0.55 -4.84
N ALA A 165 -4.70 0.47 -5.01
CA ALA A 165 -3.85 -0.39 -4.20
C ALA A 165 -3.95 -0.05 -2.72
N LEU A 166 -3.96 1.24 -2.35
CA LEU A 166 -4.04 1.69 -0.96
C LEU A 166 -5.32 1.20 -0.28
N ILE A 167 -6.49 1.36 -0.93
CA ILE A 167 -7.77 0.89 -0.38
C ILE A 167 -7.72 -0.62 -0.15
N GLN A 168 -7.26 -1.38 -1.15
CA GLN A 168 -7.13 -2.83 -1.05
C GLN A 168 -6.18 -3.24 0.08
N ILE A 169 -5.02 -2.60 0.17
CA ILE A 169 -3.99 -2.88 1.17
C ILE A 169 -4.47 -2.59 2.59
N ILE A 170 -5.20 -1.48 2.81
CA ILE A 170 -5.78 -1.16 4.12
C ILE A 170 -6.76 -2.24 4.55
N LEU A 171 -7.67 -2.66 3.66
CA LEU A 171 -8.64 -3.73 3.95
C LEU A 171 -7.93 -5.05 4.27
N SER A 172 -6.94 -5.44 3.45
CA SER A 172 -6.14 -6.64 3.67
C SER A 172 -5.36 -6.56 4.97
N PHE A 173 -4.78 -5.40 5.30
CA PHE A 173 -4.02 -5.19 6.54
C PHE A 173 -4.88 -5.41 7.78
N ILE A 174 -6.13 -4.88 7.78
CA ILE A 174 -7.06 -5.06 8.90
C ILE A 174 -7.34 -6.56 9.12
N VAL A 175 -7.60 -7.31 8.04
CA VAL A 175 -7.84 -8.75 8.12
C VAL A 175 -6.61 -9.49 8.63
N VAL A 176 -5.45 -9.24 8.04
CA VAL A 176 -4.18 -9.88 8.41
C VAL A 176 -3.81 -9.59 9.86
N GLN A 177 -3.91 -8.32 10.28
CA GLN A 177 -3.55 -7.93 11.65
C GLN A 177 -4.48 -8.56 12.69
N ASN A 178 -5.78 -8.62 12.41
CA ASN A 178 -6.75 -9.27 13.30
C ASN A 178 -6.43 -10.78 13.48
N GLU A 179 -6.07 -11.45 12.40
CA GLU A 179 -5.70 -12.89 12.49
C GLU A 179 -4.34 -13.08 13.16
N LEU A 180 -3.31 -12.29 12.83
CA LEU A 180 -2.00 -12.36 13.46
C LEU A 180 -2.06 -12.10 14.98
N ASN A 181 -2.93 -11.17 15.42
CA ASN A 181 -3.16 -10.93 16.85
C ASN A 181 -3.67 -12.17 17.58
N LYS A 182 -4.52 -13.01 16.95
CA LYS A 182 -4.98 -14.28 17.52
C LYS A 182 -3.82 -15.29 17.70
N PHE A 183 -2.78 -15.19 16.87
CA PHE A 183 -1.55 -15.98 17.01
C PHE A 183 -0.54 -15.40 18.02
N GLY A 184 -0.93 -14.30 18.72
CA GLY A 184 -0.10 -13.68 19.76
C GLY A 184 0.95 -12.69 19.22
N GLN A 185 0.89 -12.35 17.94
CA GLN A 185 1.74 -11.32 17.33
C GLN A 185 1.10 -9.94 17.52
N LYS A 186 1.42 -9.29 18.63
CA LYS A 186 1.00 -7.91 18.87
C LYS A 186 2.10 -6.97 18.36
N SER A 187 1.76 -6.13 17.41
CA SER A 187 2.65 -5.07 16.94
C SER A 187 2.68 -3.91 17.95
N GLU A 188 3.55 -4.01 18.95
CA GLU A 188 3.82 -2.91 19.89
C GLU A 188 5.00 -2.08 19.38
N CYS A 189 4.72 -1.08 18.56
CA CYS A 189 5.75 -0.20 18.05
C CYS A 189 6.18 0.82 19.11
N LYS A 190 7.49 0.85 19.42
CA LYS A 190 8.09 1.77 20.39
C LYS A 190 8.48 3.14 19.83
N PHE A 191 8.30 3.34 18.52
CA PHE A 191 8.69 4.57 17.84
C PHE A 191 7.61 5.66 17.99
N ASN A 192 8.03 6.92 18.03
CA ASN A 192 7.11 8.04 17.93
C ASN A 192 6.59 8.14 16.47
N GLN A 193 5.46 7.47 16.23
CA GLN A 193 4.91 7.27 14.88
C GLN A 193 4.43 8.60 14.28
N GLU A 194 3.93 9.54 15.08
CA GLU A 194 3.50 10.86 14.63
C GLU A 194 4.65 11.64 13.99
N ARG A 195 5.79 11.76 14.68
CA ARG A 195 6.96 12.48 14.15
C ARG A 195 7.49 11.84 12.87
N ILE A 196 7.59 10.52 12.86
CA ILE A 196 8.08 9.81 11.68
C ILE A 196 7.13 10.04 10.50
N ALA A 197 5.81 10.00 10.71
CA ALA A 197 4.82 10.30 9.68
C ALA A 197 4.99 11.73 9.15
N ALA A 198 5.15 12.72 10.05
CA ALA A 198 5.33 14.12 9.65
C ALA A 198 6.61 14.36 8.84
N PHE A 199 7.75 13.76 9.24
CA PHE A 199 8.97 13.83 8.44
C PHE A 199 8.85 13.10 7.10
N SER A 200 8.15 11.96 7.06
CA SER A 200 7.90 11.23 5.82
C SER A 200 7.01 12.05 4.85
N THR A 201 6.04 12.80 5.38
CA THR A 201 5.23 13.74 4.58
C THR A 201 6.11 14.79 3.93
N LEU A 202 6.95 15.48 4.71
CA LEU A 202 7.83 16.51 4.17
C LEU A 202 8.83 15.95 3.17
N GLY A 203 9.41 14.77 3.45
CA GLY A 203 10.29 14.08 2.53
C GLY A 203 9.62 13.73 1.20
N SER A 204 8.38 13.25 1.23
CA SER A 204 7.62 12.93 0.00
C SER A 204 7.28 14.18 -0.83
N ILE A 205 7.02 15.32 -0.18
CA ILE A 205 6.81 16.60 -0.88
C ILE A 205 8.09 17.04 -1.61
N VAL A 206 9.25 16.97 -0.94
CA VAL A 206 10.53 17.30 -1.58
C VAL A 206 10.78 16.41 -2.79
N VAL A 207 10.56 15.11 -2.66
CA VAL A 207 10.69 14.15 -3.78
C VAL A 207 9.71 14.49 -4.90
N SER A 208 8.45 14.81 -4.58
CA SER A 208 7.45 15.22 -5.57
C SER A 208 7.89 16.43 -6.36
N VAL A 209 8.40 17.49 -5.69
CA VAL A 209 8.91 18.70 -6.34
C VAL A 209 10.09 18.39 -7.25
N ILE A 210 11.04 17.55 -6.81
CA ILE A 210 12.18 17.16 -7.64
C ILE A 210 11.70 16.43 -8.90
N PHE A 211 10.81 15.43 -8.76
CA PHE A 211 10.32 14.66 -9.91
C PHE A 211 9.41 15.45 -10.84
N SER A 212 8.82 16.57 -10.40
CA SER A 212 8.02 17.42 -11.27
C SER A 212 8.80 17.98 -12.47
N PHE A 213 10.11 18.13 -12.32
CA PHE A 213 10.99 18.58 -13.40
C PHE A 213 11.43 17.46 -14.35
N PHE A 214 11.29 16.19 -13.94
CA PHE A 214 11.78 15.05 -14.72
C PHE A 214 10.65 14.15 -15.23
N TYR A 215 9.69 13.80 -14.37
CA TYR A 215 8.66 12.83 -14.73
C TYR A 215 7.39 13.03 -13.89
N LEU A 216 6.42 13.69 -14.48
CA LEU A 216 5.16 14.11 -13.83
C LEU A 216 4.36 12.97 -13.18
N PRO A 217 4.21 11.75 -13.77
CA PRO A 217 3.49 10.67 -13.11
C PRO A 217 4.09 10.24 -11.76
N VAL A 218 5.41 10.23 -11.63
CA VAL A 218 6.09 9.93 -10.36
C VAL A 218 5.91 11.07 -9.36
N SER A 219 5.97 12.34 -9.83
CA SER A 219 5.67 13.48 -8.98
C SER A 219 4.27 13.38 -8.36
N ASN A 220 3.26 13.10 -9.17
CA ASN A 220 1.87 12.95 -8.73
C ASN A 220 1.69 11.77 -7.75
N LEU A 221 2.41 10.67 -7.96
CA LEU A 221 2.46 9.56 -7.01
C LEU A 221 2.94 10.04 -5.64
N PHE A 222 4.04 10.81 -5.59
CA PHE A 222 4.58 11.29 -4.31
C PHE A 222 3.70 12.35 -3.65
N VAL A 223 2.87 13.10 -4.40
CA VAL A 223 1.77 13.89 -3.83
C VAL A 223 0.80 12.97 -3.09
N GLY A 224 0.36 11.87 -3.70
CA GLY A 224 -0.50 10.88 -3.04
C GLY A 224 0.14 10.28 -1.77
N VAL A 225 1.44 9.98 -1.83
CA VAL A 225 2.22 9.51 -0.67
C VAL A 225 2.24 10.56 0.45
N SER A 226 2.37 11.84 0.12
CA SER A 226 2.34 12.92 1.13
C SER A 226 0.99 13.00 1.84
N PHE A 227 -0.11 12.83 1.11
CA PHE A 227 -1.46 12.74 1.70
C PHE A 227 -1.61 11.52 2.61
N PHE A 228 -1.09 10.36 2.20
CA PHE A 228 -1.12 9.17 3.02
C PHE A 228 -0.46 9.38 4.39
N PHE A 229 0.76 9.89 4.42
CA PHE A 229 1.44 10.16 5.68
C PHE A 229 0.81 11.34 6.45
N GLY A 230 0.31 12.37 5.76
CA GLY A 230 -0.41 13.49 6.38
C GLY A 230 -1.68 13.04 7.13
N ILE A 231 -2.45 12.13 6.55
CA ILE A 231 -3.62 11.51 7.20
C ILE A 231 -3.18 10.74 8.46
N TYR A 232 -2.05 10.01 8.41
CA TYR A 232 -1.53 9.32 9.58
C TYR A 232 -1.11 10.27 10.70
N VAL A 233 -0.56 11.45 10.39
CA VAL A 233 -0.27 12.49 11.39
C VAL A 233 -1.56 12.87 12.13
N VAL A 234 -2.63 13.17 11.40
CA VAL A 234 -3.93 13.55 12.00
C VAL A 234 -4.51 12.39 12.83
N ILE A 235 -4.41 11.15 12.36
CA ILE A 235 -4.90 9.98 13.10
C ILE A 235 -4.15 9.83 14.44
N PHE A 236 -2.82 9.95 14.44
CA PHE A 236 -2.05 9.82 15.68
C PHE A 236 -2.37 10.93 16.68
N GLN A 237 -2.55 12.17 16.23
CA GLN A 237 -2.97 13.28 17.07
C GLN A 237 -4.38 13.08 17.64
N ALA A 238 -5.29 12.52 16.84
CA ALA A 238 -6.62 12.18 17.31
C ALA A 238 -6.60 11.07 18.39
N LEU A 239 -5.74 10.07 18.21
CA LEU A 239 -5.55 8.99 19.19
C LEU A 239 -4.96 9.52 20.51
N ASP A 240 -4.02 10.45 20.44
CA ASP A 240 -3.41 11.10 21.61
C ASP A 240 -4.35 12.11 22.30
N ARG A 241 -5.58 12.29 21.78
CA ARG A 241 -6.62 13.22 22.28
C ARG A 241 -6.13 14.67 22.40
N ASN A 242 -5.22 15.08 21.56
CA ASN A 242 -4.65 16.42 21.59
C ASN A 242 -5.55 17.41 20.83
N ARG A 243 -6.59 17.91 21.51
CA ARG A 243 -7.62 18.79 20.94
C ARG A 243 -7.05 20.05 20.29
N ASN A 244 -6.04 20.67 20.90
CA ASN A 244 -5.46 21.92 20.39
C ASN A 244 -4.71 21.68 19.07
N CYS A 245 -4.01 20.53 18.94
CA CYS A 245 -3.31 20.16 17.74
C CYS A 245 -4.29 19.85 16.59
N LEU A 246 -5.38 19.13 16.87
CA LEU A 246 -6.42 18.85 15.89
C LEU A 246 -7.12 20.13 15.36
N ILE A 247 -7.32 21.13 16.23
CA ILE A 247 -7.86 22.43 15.79
C ILE A 247 -6.85 23.13 14.89
N ALA A 248 -5.56 23.12 15.24
CA ALA A 248 -4.50 23.70 14.43
C ALA A 248 -4.37 23.01 13.05
N ASP A 249 -4.54 21.68 12.99
CA ASP A 249 -4.56 20.93 11.73
C ASP A 249 -5.78 21.30 10.88
N GLY A 250 -6.95 21.47 11.49
CA GLY A 250 -8.14 21.94 10.79
C GLY A 250 -7.94 23.32 10.16
N VAL A 251 -7.30 24.24 10.90
CA VAL A 251 -6.92 25.57 10.38
C VAL A 251 -5.88 25.44 9.27
N SER A 252 -4.88 24.58 9.43
CA SER A 252 -3.84 24.33 8.40
C SER A 252 -4.43 23.78 7.11
N LEU A 253 -5.41 22.89 7.22
CA LEU A 253 -6.14 22.34 6.07
C LEU A 253 -6.88 23.46 5.33
N LEU A 254 -7.60 24.33 6.04
CA LEU A 254 -8.29 25.47 5.42
C LEU A 254 -7.31 26.44 4.74
N ILE A 255 -6.19 26.77 5.39
CA ILE A 255 -5.14 27.60 4.81
C ILE A 255 -4.55 26.93 3.55
N GLY A 256 -4.29 25.63 3.60
CA GLY A 256 -3.78 24.87 2.45
C GLY A 256 -4.72 24.89 1.25
N ILE A 257 -6.03 24.76 1.48
CA ILE A 257 -7.06 24.85 0.43
C ILE A 257 -7.09 26.27 -0.18
N ILE A 258 -7.03 27.30 0.65
CA ILE A 258 -7.04 28.70 0.20
C ILE A 258 -5.77 28.99 -0.62
N LEU A 259 -4.61 28.56 -0.16
CA LEU A 259 -3.33 28.69 -0.88
C LEU A 259 -3.38 27.97 -2.22
N TYR A 260 -3.90 26.73 -2.24
CA TYR A 260 -4.10 25.99 -3.47
C TYR A 260 -4.97 26.78 -4.46
N ALA A 261 -6.14 27.25 -4.04
CA ALA A 261 -7.07 27.99 -4.89
C ALA A 261 -6.47 29.31 -5.39
N ALA A 262 -5.68 30.00 -4.56
CA ALA A 262 -4.99 31.23 -4.93
C ALA A 262 -3.87 30.99 -5.94
N LEU A 263 -3.03 29.97 -5.73
CA LEU A 263 -1.88 29.68 -6.58
C LEU A 263 -2.29 29.03 -7.90
N ASN A 264 -3.30 28.20 -7.91
CA ASN A 264 -3.83 27.56 -9.12
C ASN A 264 -4.27 28.58 -10.19
N LYS A 265 -4.70 29.77 -9.75
CA LYS A 265 -5.06 30.86 -10.65
C LYS A 265 -3.84 31.43 -11.41
N TYR A 266 -2.63 31.30 -10.86
CA TYR A 266 -1.41 31.87 -11.42
C TYR A 266 -0.52 30.85 -12.14
N LEU A 267 -0.69 29.55 -11.86
CA LEU A 267 0.11 28.45 -12.39
C LEU A 267 -0.76 27.61 -13.33
N SER A 268 -1.02 28.14 -14.56
CA SER A 268 -1.94 27.50 -15.52
C SER A 268 -1.34 26.37 -16.37
N ASP A 269 -0.11 25.91 -16.12
CA ASP A 269 0.65 25.05 -17.03
C ASP A 269 0.80 23.58 -16.63
N GLY A 270 -0.26 22.94 -16.16
CA GLY A 270 -0.30 21.45 -16.04
C GLY A 270 0.37 20.82 -14.81
N ASN A 271 1.09 21.59 -13.99
CA ASN A 271 1.73 21.15 -12.74
C ASN A 271 0.89 21.44 -11.48
N ASP A 272 -0.38 21.77 -11.66
CA ASP A 272 -1.27 22.25 -10.61
C ASP A 272 -1.44 21.26 -9.47
N PHE A 273 -1.30 19.97 -9.78
CA PHE A 273 -1.50 18.90 -8.80
C PHE A 273 -0.45 18.90 -7.66
N ILE A 274 0.75 19.41 -7.92
CA ILE A 274 1.80 19.52 -6.90
C ILE A 274 1.39 20.48 -5.78
N LEU A 275 0.60 21.52 -6.12
CA LEU A 275 0.11 22.48 -5.15
C LEU A 275 -0.77 21.85 -4.06
N PHE A 276 -1.43 20.71 -4.36
CA PHE A 276 -2.16 19.96 -3.35
C PHE A 276 -1.26 19.46 -2.22
N SER A 277 0.03 19.25 -2.48
CA SER A 277 0.96 18.79 -1.45
C SER A 277 1.20 19.79 -0.32
N PHE A 278 0.85 21.07 -0.52
CA PHE A 278 0.91 22.07 0.55
C PHE A 278 -0.03 21.73 1.70
N ILE A 279 -1.17 21.08 1.43
CA ILE A 279 -2.15 20.72 2.47
C ILE A 279 -1.51 19.77 3.52
N PRO A 280 -1.03 18.57 3.16
CA PRO A 280 -0.38 17.67 4.11
C PRO A 280 0.94 18.25 4.66
N GLY A 281 1.63 19.10 3.88
CA GLY A 281 2.84 19.80 4.31
C GLY A 281 2.61 20.72 5.49
N LEU A 282 1.59 21.57 5.43
CA LEU A 282 1.24 22.47 6.53
C LEU A 282 0.84 21.72 7.81
N ILE A 283 0.01 20.66 7.67
CA ILE A 283 -0.37 19.78 8.78
C ILE A 283 0.89 19.19 9.45
N SER A 284 1.83 18.70 8.66
CA SER A 284 3.06 18.09 9.19
C SER A 284 3.99 19.10 9.87
N ILE A 285 4.09 20.33 9.36
CA ILE A 285 4.87 21.41 9.97
C ILE A 285 4.27 21.77 11.33
N VAL A 286 2.94 21.93 11.41
CA VAL A 286 2.24 22.23 12.66
C VAL A 286 2.46 21.13 13.68
N SER A 287 2.35 19.86 13.32
CA SER A 287 2.63 18.71 14.19
C SER A 287 4.06 18.75 14.74
N ILE A 288 5.05 18.97 13.86
CA ILE A 288 6.46 19.06 14.27
C ILE A 288 6.65 20.22 15.26
N CYS A 289 6.17 21.43 14.95
CA CYS A 289 6.29 22.61 15.82
C CYS A 289 5.65 22.34 17.19
N TYR A 290 4.45 21.77 17.22
CA TYR A 290 3.77 21.43 18.46
C TYR A 290 4.55 20.41 19.28
N SER A 291 5.13 19.41 18.63
CA SER A 291 5.92 18.37 19.30
C SER A 291 7.22 18.93 19.93
N PHE A 292 7.79 20.01 19.37
CA PHE A 292 8.94 20.71 19.97
C PHE A 292 8.53 21.57 21.16
N LEU A 293 7.42 22.30 21.08
CA LEU A 293 6.92 23.12 22.18
C LEU A 293 6.61 22.29 23.43
N LYS A 294 5.94 21.15 23.26
CA LYS A 294 5.60 20.21 24.35
C LYS A 294 6.83 19.60 25.05
N LYS A 295 7.99 19.58 24.38
CA LYS A 295 9.23 19.04 24.96
C LYS A 295 10.00 20.10 25.78
N SER A 296 9.66 21.39 25.62
CA SER A 296 10.27 22.50 26.35
C SER A 296 9.55 22.86 27.66
N GLU A 297 8.36 22.29 27.86
CA GLU A 297 7.64 22.28 29.15
C GLU A 297 7.98 21.01 29.94
#